data_4d402d0068d7ce42ce3413d301188fc4
#
_entry.id   4d402d0068d7ce42ce3413d301188fc4
#
_cell.length_a   1.000
_cell.length_b   1.000
_cell.length_c   1.000
_cell.angle_alpha   90.00
_cell.angle_beta   90.00
_cell.angle_gamma   90.00
#
_symmetry.space_group_name_H-M   'P 1'
#
loop_
_entity.id
_entity.type
_entity.pdbx_description
1 polymer ?
#
loop_
_entity_poly.entity_id
_entity_poly.type
_entity_poly.pdbx_seq_one_letter_code
_entity_poly.pdbx_strand_id
1 'polypeptide(L)'
;LVAGEIDTIATDHCSFNLHGQKDRGRDDFRAIPNGGPGVEHRPVAIATSFEGQLGPEDLCRLMSENPARVFGMYPRKGCLAEGADADVCVWDPSARWTISAVTQHQAVDYTPLEGFEAHGRAKAVFVNGVLAARDGEPTGAQPGRYVPR
;
A
#
# COMPACT_ATOMS: atom_id res chain seq x y z
N LEU A 1 0.12 13.86 -10.37
CA LEU A 1 -0.20 13.81 -8.93
C LEU A 1 -0.17 15.21 -8.33
N VAL A 2 0.98 15.88 -8.37
CA VAL A 2 1.20 17.22 -7.79
C VAL A 2 0.24 18.27 -8.38
N ALA A 3 -0.04 18.21 -9.67
CA ALA A 3 -1.00 19.10 -10.34
C ALA A 3 -2.48 18.78 -10.02
N GLY A 4 -2.79 17.74 -9.26
CA GLY A 4 -4.15 17.35 -8.91
C GLY A 4 -4.97 16.71 -10.03
N GLU A 5 -4.34 16.30 -11.13
CA GLU A 5 -5.00 15.70 -12.30
C GLU A 5 -5.29 14.19 -12.13
N ILE A 6 -4.73 13.57 -11.10
CA ILE A 6 -4.91 12.15 -10.78
C ILE A 6 -5.69 12.03 -9.47
N ASP A 7 -6.80 11.34 -9.50
CA ASP A 7 -7.69 11.20 -8.34
C ASP A 7 -7.27 10.09 -7.38
N THR A 8 -6.75 8.96 -7.89
CA THR A 8 -6.44 7.79 -7.07
C THR A 8 -5.13 7.13 -7.47
N ILE A 9 -4.48 6.48 -6.53
CA ILE A 9 -3.27 5.67 -6.76
C ILE A 9 -3.56 4.23 -6.37
N ALA A 10 -3.30 3.30 -7.30
CA ALA A 10 -3.41 1.87 -7.09
C ALA A 10 -2.11 1.15 -7.46
N THR A 11 -2.03 -0.16 -7.26
CA THR A 11 -0.85 -0.97 -7.57
C THR A 11 -1.08 -1.96 -8.68
N ASP A 12 -2.35 -2.27 -8.97
CA ASP A 12 -2.70 -3.43 -9.80
C ASP A 12 -1.97 -4.70 -9.35
N HIS A 13 -1.91 -4.90 -8.01
CA HIS A 13 -1.17 -6.01 -7.42
C HIS A 13 -1.69 -7.35 -7.93
N CYS A 14 -0.87 -8.00 -8.75
CA CYS A 14 -1.11 -9.32 -9.30
C CYS A 14 0.23 -10.07 -9.27
N SER A 15 0.49 -10.76 -8.18
CA SER A 15 1.83 -11.25 -7.86
C SER A 15 2.12 -12.62 -8.46
N PHE A 16 3.32 -12.75 -9.02
CA PHE A 16 3.94 -13.99 -9.47
C PHE A 16 5.35 -14.04 -8.95
N ASN A 17 5.89 -15.23 -8.68
CA ASN A 17 7.29 -15.39 -8.34
C ASN A 17 8.19 -15.07 -9.54
N LEU A 18 9.38 -14.56 -9.26
CA LEU A 18 10.43 -14.42 -10.28
C LEU A 18 10.88 -15.81 -10.72
N HIS A 19 11.26 -16.65 -9.72
CA HIS A 19 11.72 -18.01 -10.00
C HIS A 19 10.58 -18.98 -10.29
N GLY A 20 10.71 -19.70 -11.40
CA GLY A 20 9.73 -20.70 -11.86
C GLY A 20 8.50 -20.12 -12.57
N GLN A 21 8.28 -18.82 -12.51
CA GLN A 21 7.14 -18.17 -13.16
C GLN A 21 7.60 -17.08 -14.15
N LYS A 22 8.11 -15.94 -13.69
CA LYS A 22 8.52 -14.84 -14.59
C LYS A 22 9.78 -15.15 -15.39
N ASP A 23 10.70 -15.91 -14.86
CA ASP A 23 11.93 -16.35 -15.53
C ASP A 23 11.70 -17.21 -16.78
N ARG A 24 10.49 -17.75 -16.97
CA ARG A 24 10.06 -18.41 -18.22
C ARG A 24 10.11 -17.47 -19.43
N GLY A 25 10.00 -16.18 -19.19
CA GLY A 25 10.08 -15.17 -20.23
C GLY A 25 11.47 -14.62 -20.51
N ARG A 26 12.53 -15.26 -19.99
CA ARG A 26 13.90 -14.78 -20.17
C ARG A 26 14.30 -14.65 -21.63
N ASP A 27 13.88 -15.59 -22.47
CA ASP A 27 14.18 -15.61 -23.89
C ASP A 27 12.98 -15.21 -24.77
N ASP A 28 11.78 -15.16 -24.19
CA ASP A 28 10.53 -14.76 -24.88
C ASP A 28 9.59 -14.03 -23.92
N PHE A 29 9.52 -12.70 -24.05
CA PHE A 29 8.69 -11.87 -23.18
C PHE A 29 7.21 -12.27 -23.15
N ARG A 30 6.71 -12.95 -24.20
CA ARG A 30 5.30 -13.44 -24.26
C ARG A 30 5.01 -14.54 -23.24
N ALA A 31 6.06 -15.19 -22.73
CA ALA A 31 5.95 -16.23 -21.70
C ALA A 31 5.99 -15.66 -20.27
N ILE A 32 6.16 -14.34 -20.12
CA ILE A 32 6.13 -13.68 -18.80
C ILE A 32 4.68 -13.56 -18.34
N PRO A 33 4.28 -14.11 -17.17
CA PRO A 33 2.99 -13.82 -16.58
C PRO A 33 2.84 -12.32 -16.29
N ASN A 34 1.73 -11.72 -16.72
CA ASN A 34 1.45 -10.31 -16.49
C ASN A 34 1.12 -10.05 -15.02
N GLY A 35 1.65 -8.94 -14.48
CA GLY A 35 1.42 -8.51 -13.11
C GLY A 35 2.71 -8.40 -12.30
N GLY A 36 2.65 -7.65 -11.20
CA GLY A 36 3.77 -7.45 -10.28
C GLY A 36 3.30 -7.23 -8.85
N PRO A 37 4.16 -7.51 -7.85
CA PRO A 37 3.88 -7.18 -6.47
C PRO A 37 4.04 -5.67 -6.23
N GLY A 38 3.33 -5.13 -5.22
CA GLY A 38 3.44 -3.70 -4.91
C GLY A 38 2.51 -3.22 -3.79
N VAL A 39 1.53 -4.03 -3.37
CA VAL A 39 0.51 -3.58 -2.41
C VAL A 39 1.11 -3.14 -1.08
N GLU A 40 2.13 -3.84 -0.59
CA GLU A 40 2.79 -3.56 0.69
C GLU A 40 3.57 -2.23 0.66
N HIS A 41 4.24 -1.94 -0.46
CA HIS A 41 5.19 -0.84 -0.54
C HIS A 41 4.61 0.45 -1.14
N ARG A 42 3.40 0.41 -1.73
CA ARG A 42 2.80 1.59 -2.37
C ARG A 42 2.82 2.86 -1.50
N PRO A 43 2.34 2.84 -0.24
CA PRO A 43 2.26 4.07 0.54
C PRO A 43 3.63 4.71 0.76
N VAL A 44 4.64 3.93 1.14
CA VAL A 44 5.97 4.46 1.41
C VAL A 44 6.71 4.85 0.13
N ALA A 45 6.53 4.11 -0.96
CA ALA A 45 7.14 4.45 -2.25
C ALA A 45 6.64 5.81 -2.77
N ILE A 46 5.34 6.07 -2.69
CA ILE A 46 4.76 7.37 -3.07
C ILE A 46 5.21 8.47 -2.11
N ALA A 47 5.13 8.26 -0.79
CA ALA A 47 5.55 9.24 0.20
C ALA A 47 7.02 9.65 0.01
N THR A 48 7.90 8.67 -0.26
CA THR A 48 9.32 8.93 -0.48
C THR A 48 9.60 9.62 -1.81
N SER A 49 9.00 9.12 -2.90
CA SER A 49 9.25 9.66 -4.25
C SER A 49 8.75 11.10 -4.44
N PHE A 50 7.75 11.50 -3.66
CA PHE A 50 7.17 12.85 -3.70
C PHE A 50 7.41 13.63 -2.40
N GLU A 51 8.46 13.29 -1.64
CA GLU A 51 8.83 14.01 -0.42
C GLU A 51 9.05 15.50 -0.73
N GLY A 52 8.41 16.38 0.05
CA GLY A 52 8.44 17.83 -0.15
C GLY A 52 7.51 18.34 -1.28
N GLN A 53 6.84 17.47 -2.03
CA GLN A 53 5.87 17.84 -3.08
C GLN A 53 4.43 17.46 -2.71
N LEU A 54 4.22 16.34 -2.04
CA LEU A 54 2.94 15.89 -1.51
C LEU A 54 2.97 15.85 0.01
N GLY A 55 1.99 16.49 0.64
CA GLY A 55 1.80 16.44 2.09
C GLY A 55 1.02 15.21 2.55
N PRO A 56 0.91 14.99 3.88
CA PRO A 56 0.10 13.92 4.45
C PRO A 56 -1.36 13.94 3.99
N GLU A 57 -1.93 15.13 3.83
CA GLU A 57 -3.30 15.33 3.35
C GLU A 57 -3.47 14.84 1.92
N ASP A 58 -2.50 15.11 1.04
CA ASP A 58 -2.52 14.63 -0.34
C ASP A 58 -2.43 13.10 -0.40
N LEU A 59 -1.58 12.49 0.42
CA LEU A 59 -1.46 11.04 0.51
C LEU A 59 -2.78 10.41 1.01
N CYS A 60 -3.41 10.99 2.04
CA CYS A 60 -4.73 10.56 2.52
C CYS A 60 -5.79 10.70 1.43
N ARG A 61 -5.83 11.83 0.74
CA ARG A 61 -6.77 12.09 -0.35
C ARG A 61 -6.61 11.08 -1.49
N LEU A 62 -5.40 10.86 -1.97
CA LEU A 62 -5.10 10.02 -3.14
C LEU A 62 -5.23 8.50 -2.86
N MET A 63 -4.95 8.06 -1.62
CA MET A 63 -4.89 6.64 -1.29
C MET A 63 -6.02 6.15 -0.38
N SER A 64 -6.85 7.05 0.16
CA SER A 64 -7.93 6.70 1.08
C SER A 64 -9.25 7.38 0.74
N GLU A 65 -9.35 8.70 0.80
CA GLU A 65 -10.59 9.42 0.63
C GLU A 65 -11.15 9.28 -0.80
N ASN A 66 -10.37 9.63 -1.81
CA ASN A 66 -10.82 9.54 -3.19
C ASN A 66 -11.18 8.11 -3.63
N PRO A 67 -10.38 7.06 -3.31
CA PRO A 67 -10.81 5.68 -3.52
C PRO A 67 -12.15 5.36 -2.85
N ALA A 68 -12.36 5.80 -1.60
CA ALA A 68 -13.62 5.57 -0.90
C ALA A 68 -14.81 6.26 -1.58
N ARG A 69 -14.61 7.46 -2.12
CA ARG A 69 -15.62 8.18 -2.90
C ARG A 69 -15.92 7.51 -4.23
N VAL A 70 -14.89 7.16 -5.00
CA VAL A 70 -15.03 6.50 -6.32
C VAL A 70 -15.76 5.16 -6.19
N PHE A 71 -15.48 4.39 -5.13
CA PHE A 71 -16.10 3.10 -4.90
C PHE A 71 -17.39 3.15 -4.06
N GLY A 72 -17.93 4.33 -3.76
CA GLY A 72 -19.20 4.49 -3.04
C GLY A 72 -19.16 4.08 -1.57
N MET A 73 -17.99 4.09 -0.93
CA MET A 73 -17.80 3.71 0.47
C MET A 73 -17.68 4.91 1.42
N TYR A 74 -17.52 6.12 0.89
CA TYR A 74 -17.48 7.35 1.68
C TYR A 74 -18.90 7.73 2.18
N PRO A 75 -19.08 8.21 3.44
CA PRO A 75 -18.09 8.55 4.45
C PRO A 75 -17.76 7.38 5.42
N ARG A 76 -18.32 6.20 5.21
CA ARG A 76 -18.04 5.04 6.06
C ARG A 76 -16.56 4.70 6.10
N LYS A 77 -15.89 4.80 4.96
CA LYS A 77 -14.43 4.66 4.76
C LYS A 77 -13.86 5.97 4.22
N GLY A 78 -12.56 6.18 4.39
CA GLY A 78 -11.83 7.29 3.78
C GLY A 78 -11.86 8.59 4.58
N CYS A 79 -12.37 8.61 5.80
CA CYS A 79 -12.29 9.75 6.70
C CYS A 79 -12.19 9.33 8.17
N LEU A 80 -11.77 10.26 9.01
CA LEU A 80 -11.79 10.15 10.48
C LEU A 80 -12.93 11.03 11.01
N ALA A 81 -14.11 10.43 11.17
CA ALA A 81 -15.30 11.12 11.64
C ALA A 81 -16.17 10.19 12.50
N GLU A 82 -17.05 10.76 13.33
CA GLU A 82 -18.07 9.99 14.05
C GLU A 82 -18.94 9.21 13.06
N GLY A 83 -19.12 7.91 13.32
CA GLY A 83 -19.89 7.01 12.46
C GLY A 83 -19.09 6.36 11.33
N ALA A 84 -17.86 6.80 11.06
CA ALA A 84 -16.96 6.09 10.15
C ALA A 84 -16.38 4.84 10.81
N ASP A 85 -16.00 3.86 9.99
CA ASP A 85 -15.24 2.70 10.47
C ASP A 85 -13.86 3.16 10.96
N ALA A 86 -13.42 2.64 12.11
CA ALA A 86 -12.14 3.01 12.72
C ALA A 86 -10.95 2.30 12.01
N ASP A 87 -10.75 2.62 10.74
CA ASP A 87 -9.60 2.21 9.95
C ASP A 87 -8.57 3.34 9.99
N VAL A 88 -7.52 3.17 10.80
CA VAL A 88 -6.55 4.24 11.09
C VAL A 88 -5.14 3.73 10.89
N CYS A 89 -4.36 4.46 10.13
CA CYS A 89 -2.92 4.27 10.01
C CYS A 89 -2.19 5.39 10.76
N VAL A 90 -1.40 5.02 11.77
CA VAL A 90 -0.48 5.94 12.44
C VAL A 90 0.85 5.85 11.70
N TRP A 91 1.29 6.95 11.12
CA TRP A 91 2.48 7.03 10.27
C TRP A 91 3.63 7.71 10.99
N ASP A 92 4.83 7.12 10.93
CA ASP A 92 6.08 7.73 11.38
C ASP A 92 6.85 8.25 10.15
N PRO A 93 6.87 9.56 9.89
CA PRO A 93 7.57 10.14 8.75
C PRO A 93 9.10 10.15 8.92
N SER A 94 9.61 9.94 10.13
CA SER A 94 11.05 9.96 10.42
C SER A 94 11.76 8.63 10.19
N ALA A 95 11.01 7.54 10.08
CA ALA A 95 11.56 6.21 9.84
C ALA A 95 12.37 6.17 8.52
N ARG A 96 13.47 5.46 8.53
CA ARG A 96 14.33 5.22 7.36
C ARG A 96 14.67 3.73 7.32
N TRP A 97 14.46 3.11 6.16
CA TRP A 97 14.72 1.68 5.98
C TRP A 97 14.82 1.35 4.48
N THR A 98 15.36 0.18 4.17
CA THR A 98 15.55 -0.29 2.80
C THR A 98 14.52 -1.37 2.50
N ILE A 99 13.79 -1.24 1.40
CA ILE A 99 12.84 -2.26 0.93
C ILE A 99 13.63 -3.47 0.42
N SER A 100 13.23 -4.66 0.86
CA SER A 100 13.80 -5.92 0.38
C SER A 100 12.76 -7.04 0.35
N ALA A 101 12.87 -7.89 -0.67
CA ALA A 101 12.07 -9.11 -0.78
C ALA A 101 12.25 -10.07 0.41
N VAL A 102 13.40 -9.98 1.10
CA VAL A 102 13.69 -10.83 2.28
C VAL A 102 12.82 -10.46 3.48
N THR A 103 12.41 -9.19 3.59
CA THR A 103 11.67 -8.66 4.75
C THR A 103 10.21 -8.32 4.44
N GLN A 104 9.76 -8.48 3.20
CA GLN A 104 8.38 -8.21 2.81
C GLN A 104 7.41 -9.30 3.29
N HIS A 105 6.14 -8.94 3.47
CA HIS A 105 5.05 -9.86 3.82
C HIS A 105 4.29 -10.40 2.60
N GLN A 106 4.43 -9.77 1.43
CA GLN A 106 3.83 -10.30 0.19
C GLN A 106 4.46 -11.66 -0.14
N ALA A 107 3.63 -12.66 -0.46
CA ALA A 107 4.04 -14.04 -0.68
C ALA A 107 4.69 -14.25 -2.07
N VAL A 108 5.75 -13.51 -2.37
CA VAL A 108 6.55 -13.60 -3.60
C VAL A 108 8.04 -13.41 -3.29
N ASP A 109 8.88 -13.95 -4.17
CA ASP A 109 10.33 -14.02 -3.98
C ASP A 109 11.10 -12.80 -4.53
N TYR A 110 10.42 -11.73 -4.92
CA TYR A 110 11.04 -10.49 -5.39
C TYR A 110 10.16 -9.28 -5.10
N THR A 111 10.76 -8.09 -5.18
CA THR A 111 10.05 -6.82 -5.25
C THR A 111 10.69 -5.92 -6.33
N PRO A 112 9.91 -5.19 -7.13
CA PRO A 112 10.46 -4.21 -8.07
C PRO A 112 11.15 -3.03 -7.39
N LEU A 113 10.99 -2.90 -6.07
CA LEU A 113 11.59 -1.85 -5.24
C LEU A 113 12.76 -2.37 -4.39
N GLU A 114 13.39 -3.49 -4.78
CA GLU A 114 14.56 -4.01 -4.05
C GLU A 114 15.65 -2.94 -3.93
N GLY A 115 16.12 -2.69 -2.71
CA GLY A 115 17.14 -1.66 -2.44
C GLY A 115 16.63 -0.22 -2.39
N PHE A 116 15.32 0.01 -2.52
CA PHE A 116 14.75 1.36 -2.44
C PHE A 116 14.83 1.90 -1.00
N GLU A 117 15.47 3.06 -0.84
CA GLU A 117 15.58 3.75 0.44
C GLU A 117 14.24 4.44 0.77
N ALA A 118 13.51 3.86 1.71
CA ALA A 118 12.17 4.27 2.08
C ALA A 118 12.17 5.26 3.24
N HIS A 119 11.42 6.36 3.08
CA HIS A 119 11.20 7.38 4.09
C HIS A 119 9.77 7.32 4.63
N GLY A 120 9.65 7.04 5.93
CA GLY A 120 8.38 6.83 6.60
C GLY A 120 7.98 5.36 6.74
N ARG A 121 7.15 5.07 7.74
CA ARG A 121 6.64 3.73 8.03
C ARG A 121 5.33 3.78 8.79
N ALA A 122 4.44 2.82 8.54
CA ALA A 122 3.28 2.60 9.38
C ALA A 122 3.70 2.12 10.77
N LYS A 123 3.46 2.91 11.80
CA LYS A 123 3.75 2.60 13.21
C LYS A 123 2.69 1.70 13.83
N ALA A 124 1.42 1.97 13.50
CA ALA A 124 0.29 1.14 13.89
C ALA A 124 -0.81 1.23 12.85
N VAL A 125 -1.48 0.12 12.59
CA VAL A 125 -2.61 0.03 11.68
C VAL A 125 -3.78 -0.58 12.41
N PHE A 126 -4.89 0.15 12.46
CA PHE A 126 -6.15 -0.32 13.01
C PHE A 126 -7.13 -0.58 11.87
N VAL A 127 -7.86 -1.68 11.96
CA VAL A 127 -8.96 -2.02 11.06
C VAL A 127 -10.20 -2.30 11.90
N ASN A 128 -11.29 -1.59 11.65
CA ASN A 128 -12.50 -1.63 12.48
C ASN A 128 -12.21 -1.45 13.99
N GLY A 129 -11.25 -0.59 14.35
CA GLY A 129 -10.85 -0.30 15.73
C GLY A 129 -9.93 -1.36 16.38
N VAL A 130 -9.59 -2.44 15.67
CA VAL A 130 -8.70 -3.49 16.19
C VAL A 130 -7.29 -3.29 15.61
N LEU A 131 -6.27 -3.35 16.46
CA LEU A 131 -4.88 -3.26 16.03
C LEU A 131 -4.52 -4.47 15.17
N ALA A 132 -4.32 -4.25 13.88
CA ALA A 132 -4.00 -5.28 12.89
C ALA A 132 -2.51 -5.43 12.63
N ALA A 133 -1.74 -4.33 12.72
CA ALA A 133 -0.28 -4.34 12.58
C ALA A 133 0.37 -3.30 13.49
N ARG A 134 1.60 -3.57 13.93
CA ARG A 134 2.43 -2.65 14.71
C ARG A 134 3.90 -2.76 14.28
N ASP A 135 4.55 -1.61 14.10
CA ASP A 135 5.96 -1.50 13.73
C ASP A 135 6.33 -2.31 12.47
N GLY A 136 5.37 -2.48 11.55
CA GLY A 136 5.51 -3.23 10.32
C GLY A 136 5.12 -4.70 10.42
N GLU A 137 4.83 -5.23 11.61
CA GLU A 137 4.52 -6.64 11.83
C GLU A 137 3.02 -6.87 12.06
N PRO A 138 2.41 -7.89 11.42
CA PRO A 138 1.02 -8.27 11.69
C PRO A 138 0.84 -8.76 13.13
N THR A 139 -0.27 -8.38 13.77
CA THR A 139 -0.62 -8.87 15.12
C THR A 139 -1.29 -10.25 15.10
N GLY A 140 -1.64 -10.78 13.93
CA GLY A 140 -2.44 -11.99 13.79
C GLY A 140 -3.95 -11.75 13.91
N ALA A 141 -4.40 -10.56 14.28
CA ALA A 141 -5.82 -10.22 14.31
C ALA A 141 -6.41 -10.17 12.88
N GLN A 142 -7.65 -10.65 12.73
CA GLN A 142 -8.37 -10.65 11.44
C GLN A 142 -9.67 -9.83 11.53
N PRO A 143 -9.58 -8.50 11.69
CA PRO A 143 -10.74 -7.63 11.91
C PRO A 143 -11.46 -7.24 10.63
N GLY A 144 -10.99 -7.68 9.46
CA GLY A 144 -11.59 -7.39 8.17
C GLY A 144 -13.01 -7.94 8.03
N ARG A 145 -13.89 -7.19 7.38
CA ARG A 145 -15.24 -7.63 7.03
C ARG A 145 -15.65 -7.09 5.67
N TYR A 146 -16.57 -7.76 5.03
CA TYR A 146 -17.15 -7.28 3.79
C TYR A 146 -17.89 -5.96 4.00
N VAL A 147 -17.65 -4.99 3.12
CA VAL A 147 -18.33 -3.70 3.09
C VAL A 147 -19.29 -3.69 1.92
N PRO A 148 -20.62 -3.78 2.13
CA PRO A 148 -21.58 -3.64 1.06
C PRO A 148 -21.57 -2.20 0.53
N ARG A 149 -21.80 -2.05 -0.75
CA ARG A 149 -21.99 -0.76 -1.45
C ARG A 149 -23.45 -0.38 -1.46
#